data_cf72b3323a8c41b70a43f21428475767
#
_entry.id   cf72b3323a8c41b70a43f21428475767
#
_cell.length_a   1.000
_cell.length_b   1.000
_cell.length_c   1.000
_cell.angle_alpha   90.00
_cell.angle_beta   90.00
_cell.angle_gamma   90.00
#
_symmetry.space_group_name_H-M   'P 1'
#
loop_
_entity.id
_entity.type
_entity.pdbx_description
1 polymer ?
#
loop_
_entity_poly.entity_id
_entity_poly.type
_entity_poly.pdbx_seq_one_letter_code
_entity_poly.pdbx_strand_id
1 'polypeptide(L)'
;DGISWQTALIGERVYNIDAKDSLVFVATSSGLWKSLDGENWARFDPAIEKSMLNQRQILTNTVYAVSIDDRDTIPKLWIGTPDGIALSPDVQGSIWEIYQANHDPSEVYAYPNPFSPLSHNQLDNDGYVRFHIGNIVNKELKIDIFNFAMEKVHSNIYNLNSYYGALKWDGRDMSGDHVANGVYFIRLNFSSSRNQSPGDNWAKLIVVK
;
A
#
# COMPACT_ATOMS: atom_id res chain seq x y z
N ASP A 1 -32.45 21.34 3.66
CA ASP A 1 -33.67 21.99 3.17
C ASP A 1 -33.86 21.91 1.65
N GLY A 2 -32.80 21.54 0.87
CA GLY A 2 -32.90 21.38 -0.59
C GLY A 2 -33.19 22.66 -1.40
N ILE A 3 -33.03 23.83 -0.77
CA ILE A 3 -33.30 25.13 -1.40
C ILE A 3 -32.07 25.63 -2.18
N SER A 4 -30.86 25.25 -1.75
CA SER A 4 -29.61 25.58 -2.41
C SER A 4 -28.67 24.38 -2.40
N TRP A 5 -27.85 24.26 -3.45
CA TRP A 5 -26.88 23.21 -3.59
C TRP A 5 -25.52 23.81 -3.91
N GLN A 6 -24.49 23.31 -3.26
CA GLN A 6 -23.09 23.61 -3.58
C GLN A 6 -22.39 22.34 -4.04
N THR A 7 -21.50 22.48 -5.01
CA THR A 7 -20.70 21.37 -5.52
C THR A 7 -19.36 21.36 -4.77
N ALA A 8 -19.01 20.21 -4.20
CA ALA A 8 -17.72 19.97 -3.56
C ALA A 8 -16.97 18.85 -4.30
N LEU A 9 -15.65 18.78 -4.14
CA LEU A 9 -14.78 17.73 -4.69
C LEU A 9 -14.98 17.53 -6.20
N ILE A 10 -14.99 18.64 -6.97
CA ILE A 10 -15.20 18.63 -8.41
C ILE A 10 -14.13 17.77 -9.09
N GLY A 11 -14.55 16.83 -9.94
CA GLY A 11 -13.68 15.89 -10.66
C GLY A 11 -13.43 14.57 -9.91
N GLU A 12 -13.83 14.48 -8.64
CA GLU A 12 -13.70 13.23 -7.89
C GLU A 12 -14.88 12.27 -8.19
N ARG A 13 -14.53 10.99 -8.33
CA ARG A 13 -15.54 9.93 -8.34
C ARG A 13 -15.78 9.47 -6.91
N VAL A 14 -16.91 9.84 -6.35
CA VAL A 14 -17.33 9.47 -5.00
C VAL A 14 -17.95 8.07 -5.01
N TYR A 15 -17.52 7.22 -4.09
CA TYR A 15 -18.05 5.87 -3.90
C TYR A 15 -18.92 5.75 -2.65
N ASN A 16 -18.52 6.43 -1.57
CA ASN A 16 -19.22 6.35 -0.29
C ASN A 16 -19.00 7.63 0.52
N ILE A 17 -19.94 7.95 1.38
CA ILE A 17 -19.89 9.08 2.31
C ILE A 17 -20.37 8.59 3.67
N ASP A 18 -19.66 8.98 4.71
CA ASP A 18 -20.12 8.83 6.11
C ASP A 18 -19.88 10.10 6.89
N ALA A 19 -20.79 10.40 7.81
CA ALA A 19 -20.78 11.67 8.55
C ALA A 19 -21.23 11.48 9.99
N LYS A 20 -20.60 12.24 10.89
CA LYS A 20 -21.00 12.38 12.28
C LYS A 20 -20.88 13.83 12.72
N ASP A 21 -21.97 14.39 13.21
CA ASP A 21 -22.07 15.82 13.55
C ASP A 21 -21.67 16.73 12.37
N SER A 22 -20.64 17.54 12.52
CA SER A 22 -20.09 18.37 11.43
C SER A 22 -18.98 17.66 10.63
N LEU A 23 -18.52 16.50 11.08
CA LEU A 23 -17.45 15.76 10.46
C LEU A 23 -17.98 14.90 9.30
N VAL A 24 -17.44 15.10 8.11
CA VAL A 24 -17.81 14.34 6.91
C VAL A 24 -16.58 13.70 6.31
N PHE A 25 -16.68 12.42 5.98
CA PHE A 25 -15.70 11.68 5.21
C PHE A 25 -16.27 11.27 3.85
N VAL A 26 -15.44 11.37 2.81
CA VAL A 26 -15.81 11.00 1.43
C VAL A 26 -14.76 10.07 0.86
N ALA A 27 -15.17 8.85 0.53
CA ALA A 27 -14.36 7.85 -0.14
C ALA A 27 -14.42 8.05 -1.65
N THR A 28 -13.26 8.22 -2.31
CA THR A 28 -13.18 8.57 -3.72
C THR A 28 -12.15 7.73 -4.49
N SER A 29 -12.09 7.93 -5.80
CA SER A 29 -11.07 7.34 -6.66
C SER A 29 -9.65 7.86 -6.40
N SER A 30 -9.50 9.03 -5.80
CA SER A 30 -8.20 9.66 -5.53
C SER A 30 -7.80 9.64 -4.05
N GLY A 31 -8.65 9.15 -3.17
CA GLY A 31 -8.35 9.05 -1.74
C GLY A 31 -9.55 9.17 -0.83
N LEU A 32 -9.25 9.22 0.45
CA LEU A 32 -10.19 9.60 1.50
C LEU A 32 -10.10 11.09 1.75
N TRP A 33 -11.23 11.77 1.69
CA TRP A 33 -11.35 13.20 1.99
C TRP A 33 -12.12 13.42 3.29
N LYS A 34 -11.77 14.49 4.00
CA LYS A 34 -12.39 14.90 5.26
C LYS A 34 -12.74 16.38 5.22
N SER A 35 -13.89 16.72 5.74
CA SER A 35 -14.31 18.11 5.99
C SER A 35 -14.98 18.24 7.35
N LEU A 36 -14.90 19.42 7.95
CA LEU A 36 -15.59 19.80 9.18
C LEU A 36 -16.73 20.80 8.92
N ASP A 37 -16.79 21.38 7.73
CA ASP A 37 -17.73 22.46 7.38
C ASP A 37 -18.43 22.22 6.02
N GLY A 38 -18.03 21.16 5.29
CA GLY A 38 -18.52 20.86 3.95
C GLY A 38 -17.91 21.73 2.83
N GLU A 39 -17.10 22.72 3.17
CA GLU A 39 -16.48 23.67 2.22
C GLU A 39 -14.99 23.41 2.07
N ASN A 40 -14.28 23.21 3.18
CA ASN A 40 -12.84 22.95 3.20
C ASN A 40 -12.57 21.46 3.32
N TRP A 41 -11.83 20.91 2.34
CA TRP A 41 -11.56 19.48 2.23
C TRP A 41 -10.07 19.20 2.34
N ALA A 42 -9.72 18.22 3.17
CA ALA A 42 -8.37 17.70 3.30
C ALA A 42 -8.33 16.23 2.90
N ARG A 43 -7.34 15.85 2.08
CA ARG A 43 -7.11 14.45 1.69
C ARG A 43 -6.21 13.78 2.72
N PHE A 44 -6.53 12.54 3.06
CA PHE A 44 -5.67 11.68 3.84
C PHE A 44 -4.55 11.09 2.99
N ASP A 45 -3.37 10.95 3.58
CA ASP A 45 -2.32 10.10 3.01
C ASP A 45 -2.76 8.63 3.03
N PRO A 46 -2.27 7.81 2.08
CA PRO A 46 -2.52 6.38 2.09
C PRO A 46 -2.11 5.71 3.41
N ALA A 47 -2.93 4.80 3.89
CA ALA A 47 -2.71 4.17 5.19
C ALA A 47 -1.41 3.35 5.22
N ILE A 48 -0.56 3.65 6.19
CA ILE A 48 0.69 2.94 6.48
C ILE A 48 0.64 2.48 7.94
N GLU A 49 0.80 1.19 8.15
CA GLU A 49 0.97 0.64 9.50
C GLU A 49 2.38 0.92 10.00
N LYS A 50 2.49 1.78 11.02
CA LYS A 50 3.77 2.17 11.63
C LYS A 50 4.27 1.10 12.63
N SER A 51 4.39 -0.14 12.14
CA SER A 51 4.93 -1.26 12.89
C SER A 51 6.14 -1.84 12.14
N MET A 52 7.27 -1.97 12.83
CA MET A 52 8.48 -2.58 12.27
C MET A 52 8.29 -4.08 11.95
N LEU A 53 7.28 -4.72 12.54
CA LEU A 53 7.05 -6.15 12.37
C LEU A 53 6.21 -6.49 11.15
N ASN A 54 5.31 -5.59 10.74
CA ASN A 54 4.28 -5.94 9.76
C ASN A 54 4.49 -5.32 8.37
N GLN A 55 5.18 -4.18 8.27
CA GLN A 55 5.47 -3.48 6.99
C GLN A 55 4.28 -3.40 6.03
N ARG A 56 3.07 -3.17 6.58
CA ARG A 56 1.84 -3.10 5.82
C ARG A 56 1.56 -1.68 5.36
N GLN A 57 1.06 -1.55 4.15
CA GLN A 57 0.66 -0.29 3.54
C GLN A 57 -0.47 -0.56 2.55
N ILE A 58 -1.44 0.34 2.48
CA ILE A 58 -2.40 0.38 1.38
C ILE A 58 -1.71 0.98 0.15
N LEU A 59 -1.57 0.19 -0.92
CA LEU A 59 -0.89 0.59 -2.17
C LEU A 59 -1.89 1.05 -3.24
N THR A 60 -2.88 1.85 -2.85
CA THR A 60 -3.84 2.44 -3.79
C THR A 60 -4.37 3.74 -3.23
N ASN A 61 -4.64 4.70 -4.11
CA ASN A 61 -5.37 5.92 -3.72
C ASN A 61 -6.88 5.66 -3.64
N THR A 62 -7.41 4.68 -4.37
CA THR A 62 -8.84 4.41 -4.39
C THR A 62 -9.35 3.93 -3.04
N VAL A 63 -10.34 4.62 -2.49
CA VAL A 63 -11.08 4.23 -1.30
C VAL A 63 -12.53 4.00 -1.72
N TYR A 64 -13.03 2.77 -1.54
CA TYR A 64 -14.41 2.41 -1.91
C TYR A 64 -15.42 2.68 -0.81
N ALA A 65 -14.99 2.55 0.44
CA ALA A 65 -15.87 2.69 1.59
C ALA A 65 -15.17 3.39 2.73
N VAL A 66 -15.93 4.16 3.48
CA VAL A 66 -15.54 4.75 4.75
C VAL A 66 -16.67 4.54 5.75
N SER A 67 -16.34 4.28 7.01
CA SER A 67 -17.33 4.19 8.09
C SER A 67 -16.75 4.69 9.40
N ILE A 68 -17.52 5.54 10.08
CA ILE A 68 -17.27 6.01 11.43
C ILE A 68 -17.93 5.01 12.39
N ASP A 69 -17.12 4.30 13.16
CA ASP A 69 -17.60 3.43 14.23
C ASP A 69 -17.60 4.21 15.55
N ASP A 70 -18.77 4.63 15.98
CA ASP A 70 -18.98 5.44 17.16
C ASP A 70 -19.57 4.68 18.36
N ARG A 71 -19.47 3.34 18.34
CA ARG A 71 -19.94 2.49 19.45
C ARG A 71 -19.09 2.66 20.72
N ASP A 72 -17.84 3.06 20.56
CA ASP A 72 -16.93 3.38 21.65
C ASP A 72 -16.92 4.89 21.94
N THR A 73 -16.37 5.27 23.10
CA THR A 73 -16.24 6.70 23.51
C THR A 73 -15.42 7.52 22.51
N ILE A 74 -14.39 6.91 21.90
CA ILE A 74 -13.59 7.51 20.83
C ILE A 74 -14.02 6.87 19.52
N PRO A 75 -14.59 7.63 18.58
CA PRO A 75 -14.98 7.10 17.29
C PRO A 75 -13.77 6.60 16.50
N LYS A 76 -13.89 5.40 15.94
CA LYS A 76 -12.90 4.77 15.06
C LYS A 76 -13.25 5.04 13.61
N LEU A 77 -12.25 5.00 12.74
CA LEU A 77 -12.42 5.19 11.32
C LEU A 77 -12.01 3.93 10.55
N TRP A 78 -12.96 3.34 9.83
CA TRP A 78 -12.73 2.23 8.93
C TRP A 78 -12.68 2.70 7.48
N ILE A 79 -11.74 2.18 6.70
CA ILE A 79 -11.72 2.37 5.25
C ILE A 79 -11.58 1.03 4.53
N GLY A 80 -12.30 0.90 3.41
CA GLY A 80 -12.23 -0.24 2.50
C GLY A 80 -11.64 0.17 1.16
N THR A 81 -10.61 -0.55 0.72
CA THR A 81 -9.88 -0.28 -0.52
C THR A 81 -9.74 -1.54 -1.37
N PRO A 82 -9.38 -1.46 -2.66
CA PRO A 82 -9.04 -2.64 -3.46
C PRO A 82 -7.90 -3.49 -2.89
N ASP A 83 -7.05 -2.89 -2.03
CA ASP A 83 -5.83 -3.50 -1.51
C ASP A 83 -5.95 -3.94 -0.04
N GLY A 84 -7.14 -3.84 0.54
CA GLY A 84 -7.42 -4.25 1.91
C GLY A 84 -8.28 -3.27 2.68
N ILE A 85 -8.43 -3.54 3.97
CA ILE A 85 -9.17 -2.72 4.92
C ILE A 85 -8.17 -2.08 5.88
N ALA A 86 -8.39 -0.83 6.27
CA ALA A 86 -7.62 -0.20 7.32
C ALA A 86 -8.53 0.40 8.39
N LEU A 87 -8.09 0.28 9.63
CA LEU A 87 -8.72 0.82 10.83
C LEU A 87 -7.81 1.87 11.47
N SER A 88 -8.33 3.04 11.73
CA SER A 88 -7.73 4.00 12.64
C SER A 88 -8.49 4.02 13.96
N PRO A 89 -7.81 4.03 15.13
CA PRO A 89 -8.43 4.10 16.42
C PRO A 89 -9.06 5.48 16.71
N ASP A 90 -8.85 6.44 15.84
CA ASP A 90 -9.43 7.77 15.89
C ASP A 90 -9.81 8.29 14.48
N VAL A 91 -10.57 9.36 14.44
CA VAL A 91 -11.02 10.00 13.20
C VAL A 91 -9.96 10.95 12.58
N GLN A 92 -8.75 11.01 13.14
CA GLN A 92 -7.64 11.78 12.59
C GLN A 92 -6.79 10.98 11.61
N GLY A 93 -6.83 9.63 11.68
CA GLY A 93 -6.03 8.77 10.82
C GLY A 93 -4.54 8.84 11.13
N SER A 94 -4.17 9.09 12.39
CA SER A 94 -2.76 9.23 12.81
C SER A 94 -2.02 7.89 12.91
N ILE A 95 -2.78 6.83 13.19
CA ILE A 95 -2.29 5.44 13.29
C ILE A 95 -3.25 4.56 12.50
N TRP A 96 -2.68 3.59 11.79
CA TRP A 96 -3.47 2.63 11.03
C TRP A 96 -3.09 1.19 11.39
N GLU A 97 -4.10 0.36 11.51
CA GLU A 97 -4.02 -1.10 11.53
C GLU A 97 -4.57 -1.61 10.19
N ILE A 98 -3.78 -2.42 9.47
CA ILE A 98 -4.11 -2.82 8.10
C ILE A 98 -4.41 -4.31 8.04
N TYR A 99 -5.55 -4.64 7.45
CA TYR A 99 -6.03 -6.00 7.24
C TYR A 99 -5.98 -6.32 5.75
N GLN A 100 -5.09 -7.22 5.38
CA GLN A 100 -4.91 -7.71 4.01
C GLN A 100 -5.02 -9.23 4.00
N ALA A 101 -5.26 -9.82 2.82
CA ALA A 101 -5.28 -11.27 2.68
C ALA A 101 -3.96 -11.87 3.19
N ASN A 102 -4.07 -12.82 4.11
CA ASN A 102 -2.92 -13.53 4.64
C ASN A 102 -2.55 -14.66 3.66
N HIS A 103 -1.29 -14.65 3.21
CA HIS A 103 -0.61 -15.78 2.62
C HIS A 103 0.24 -16.49 3.67
N ASP A 104 0.81 -17.65 3.33
CA ASP A 104 1.67 -18.38 4.26
C ASP A 104 2.82 -17.46 4.75
N PRO A 105 2.91 -17.20 6.07
CA PRO A 105 3.91 -16.29 6.60
C PRO A 105 5.35 -16.82 6.47
N SER A 106 5.55 -18.07 6.08
CA SER A 106 6.86 -18.68 5.87
C SER A 106 7.39 -18.51 4.44
N GLU A 107 6.54 -18.13 3.49
CA GLU A 107 6.90 -18.04 2.07
C GLU A 107 7.35 -16.64 1.66
N VAL A 108 8.26 -16.60 0.70
CA VAL A 108 8.65 -15.38 -0.01
C VAL A 108 7.91 -15.32 -1.34
N TYR A 109 7.15 -14.26 -1.56
CA TYR A 109 6.39 -14.09 -2.81
C TYR A 109 6.23 -12.62 -3.20
N ALA A 110 5.87 -12.40 -4.46
CA ALA A 110 5.48 -11.10 -5.00
C ALA A 110 3.97 -11.09 -5.29
N TYR A 111 3.27 -10.01 -4.94
CA TYR A 111 1.82 -9.86 -5.15
C TYR A 111 1.47 -8.42 -5.56
N PRO A 112 0.61 -8.23 -6.57
CA PRO A 112 -0.04 -9.25 -7.40
C PRO A 112 0.93 -9.95 -8.36
N ASN A 113 0.62 -11.17 -8.76
CA ASN A 113 1.36 -11.92 -9.75
C ASN A 113 0.38 -12.73 -10.63
N PRO A 114 0.18 -12.41 -11.91
CA PRO A 114 0.89 -11.39 -12.70
C PRO A 114 0.70 -9.97 -12.21
N PHE A 115 1.70 -9.11 -12.44
CA PHE A 115 1.72 -7.70 -12.10
C PHE A 115 1.59 -6.83 -13.34
N SER A 116 0.71 -5.84 -13.29
CA SER A 116 0.62 -4.77 -14.28
C SER A 116 0.96 -3.43 -13.63
N PRO A 117 2.07 -2.78 -14.01
CA PRO A 117 2.40 -1.44 -13.51
C PRO A 117 1.37 -0.37 -13.86
N LEU A 118 0.54 -0.63 -14.87
CA LEU A 118 -0.45 0.35 -15.36
C LEU A 118 -1.82 0.20 -14.73
N SER A 119 -2.08 -0.90 -13.98
CA SER A 119 -3.42 -1.18 -13.46
C SER A 119 -3.49 -1.70 -12.02
N HIS A 120 -2.41 -2.26 -11.49
CA HIS A 120 -2.43 -2.83 -10.15
C HIS A 120 -1.87 -1.88 -9.10
N ASN A 121 -2.54 -1.82 -7.93
CA ASN A 121 -2.07 -1.07 -6.77
C ASN A 121 -1.63 0.36 -7.11
N GLN A 122 -2.50 1.10 -7.78
CA GLN A 122 -2.24 2.46 -8.25
C GLN A 122 -2.14 3.43 -7.09
N LEU A 123 -0.91 3.84 -6.76
CA LEU A 123 -0.59 4.81 -5.74
C LEU A 123 0.19 5.96 -6.38
N ASP A 124 -0.37 7.17 -6.35
CA ASP A 124 0.21 8.41 -6.92
C ASP A 124 0.63 8.27 -8.39
N ASN A 125 -0.22 7.59 -9.18
CA ASN A 125 -0.10 7.29 -10.61
C ASN A 125 0.91 6.20 -11.01
N ASP A 126 1.55 5.55 -10.04
CA ASP A 126 2.39 4.38 -10.28
C ASP A 126 1.72 3.11 -9.74
N GLY A 127 1.83 2.01 -10.49
CA GLY A 127 1.39 0.70 -10.03
C GLY A 127 2.50 -0.01 -9.28
N TYR A 128 2.14 -0.78 -8.25
CA TYR A 128 3.13 -1.45 -7.41
C TYR A 128 2.87 -2.95 -7.24
N VAL A 129 3.93 -3.73 -7.28
CA VAL A 129 3.99 -5.08 -6.73
C VAL A 129 4.65 -5.01 -5.35
N ARG A 130 4.08 -5.71 -4.37
CA ARG A 130 4.71 -5.84 -3.04
C ARG A 130 5.47 -7.16 -2.92
N PHE A 131 6.47 -7.16 -2.06
CA PHE A 131 7.22 -8.36 -1.70
C PHE A 131 6.90 -8.77 -0.27
N HIS A 132 6.48 -10.01 -0.10
CA HIS A 132 6.38 -10.63 1.22
C HIS A 132 7.68 -11.39 1.51
N ILE A 133 8.23 -11.17 2.68
CA ILE A 133 9.55 -11.70 3.07
C ILE A 133 9.49 -12.81 4.12
N GLY A 134 8.27 -13.25 4.47
CA GLY A 134 8.09 -14.22 5.54
C GLY A 134 8.43 -13.65 6.92
N ASN A 135 8.67 -14.54 7.88
CA ASN A 135 9.01 -14.20 9.27
C ASN A 135 10.50 -13.85 9.47
N ILE A 136 11.11 -13.15 8.52
CA ILE A 136 12.54 -12.86 8.57
C ILE A 136 12.78 -11.61 9.41
N VAL A 137 13.56 -11.77 10.49
CA VAL A 137 13.97 -10.69 11.40
C VAL A 137 15.43 -10.33 11.10
N ASN A 138 15.65 -9.50 10.09
CA ASN A 138 16.97 -8.97 9.74
C ASN A 138 16.96 -7.45 9.72
N LYS A 139 18.15 -6.85 9.89
CA LYS A 139 18.28 -5.39 9.94
C LYS A 139 18.30 -4.73 8.56
N GLU A 140 18.80 -5.44 7.56
CA GLU A 140 18.96 -4.94 6.19
C GLU A 140 18.55 -6.02 5.21
N LEU A 141 17.80 -5.60 4.19
CA LEU A 141 17.36 -6.41 3.09
C LEU A 141 17.75 -5.74 1.78
N LYS A 142 18.47 -6.46 0.93
CA LYS A 142 18.69 -6.07 -0.46
C LYS A 142 17.76 -6.85 -1.36
N ILE A 143 17.02 -6.14 -2.21
CA ILE A 143 16.16 -6.70 -3.25
C ILE A 143 16.82 -6.42 -4.59
N ASP A 144 17.23 -7.46 -5.31
CA ASP A 144 17.70 -7.39 -6.70
C ASP A 144 16.65 -8.04 -7.61
N ILE A 145 16.32 -7.40 -8.73
CA ILE A 145 15.37 -7.91 -9.73
C ILE A 145 16.11 -8.14 -11.02
N PHE A 146 15.90 -9.32 -11.61
CA PHE A 146 16.55 -9.79 -12.83
C PHE A 146 15.52 -10.11 -13.90
N ASN A 147 15.84 -9.83 -15.15
CA ASN A 147 15.08 -10.32 -16.31
C ASN A 147 15.33 -11.82 -16.56
N PHE A 148 14.69 -12.38 -17.60
CA PHE A 148 14.85 -13.79 -17.94
C PHE A 148 16.29 -14.15 -18.38
N ALA A 149 17.05 -13.19 -18.89
CA ALA A 149 18.47 -13.38 -19.25
C ALA A 149 19.40 -13.26 -18.01
N MET A 150 18.85 -13.14 -16.81
CA MET A 150 19.59 -12.91 -15.56
C MET A 150 20.37 -11.59 -15.52
N GLU A 151 19.98 -10.62 -16.33
CA GLU A 151 20.49 -9.27 -16.24
C GLU A 151 19.73 -8.51 -15.15
N LYS A 152 20.48 -7.81 -14.30
CA LYS A 152 19.87 -7.04 -13.21
C LYS A 152 19.20 -5.77 -13.76
N VAL A 153 17.90 -5.66 -13.57
CA VAL A 153 17.10 -4.51 -14.03
C VAL A 153 16.80 -3.52 -12.90
N HIS A 154 16.76 -3.97 -11.64
CA HIS A 154 16.50 -3.11 -10.49
C HIS A 154 17.23 -3.60 -9.25
N SER A 155 17.56 -2.67 -8.34
CA SER A 155 18.16 -2.99 -7.05
C SER A 155 17.74 -1.95 -6.01
N ASN A 156 17.34 -2.41 -4.81
CA ASN A 156 17.05 -1.53 -3.68
C ASN A 156 17.54 -2.16 -2.37
N ILE A 157 17.88 -1.30 -1.40
CA ILE A 157 18.32 -1.71 -0.05
C ILE A 157 17.37 -1.07 0.96
N TYR A 158 16.80 -1.90 1.82
CA TYR A 158 15.88 -1.50 2.88
C TYR A 158 16.52 -1.71 4.25
N ASN A 159 16.56 -0.66 5.07
CA ASN A 159 16.88 -0.80 6.49
C ASN A 159 15.58 -1.08 7.25
N LEU A 160 15.33 -2.34 7.56
CA LEU A 160 14.08 -2.79 8.15
C LEU A 160 13.83 -2.28 9.58
N ASN A 161 14.85 -1.73 10.25
CA ASN A 161 14.69 -1.09 11.58
C ASN A 161 14.07 0.31 11.50
N SER A 162 14.15 0.96 10.35
CA SER A 162 13.66 2.34 10.15
C SER A 162 12.69 2.48 8.98
N TYR A 163 12.48 1.42 8.21
CA TYR A 163 11.57 1.44 7.08
C TYR A 163 10.15 1.07 7.52
N TYR A 164 9.20 1.91 7.19
CA TYR A 164 7.77 1.67 7.38
C TYR A 164 7.08 1.56 6.02
N GLY A 165 6.10 0.68 5.93
CA GLY A 165 5.32 0.44 4.74
C GLY A 165 5.73 -0.81 3.96
N ALA A 166 5.10 -1.05 2.83
CA ALA A 166 5.30 -2.24 2.02
C ALA A 166 6.66 -2.22 1.29
N LEU A 167 7.36 -3.34 1.31
CA LEU A 167 8.46 -3.61 0.38
C LEU A 167 7.85 -3.73 -1.02
N LYS A 168 8.20 -2.83 -1.94
CA LYS A 168 7.48 -2.70 -3.21
C LYS A 168 8.39 -2.31 -4.37
N TRP A 169 7.91 -2.56 -5.59
CA TRP A 169 8.54 -2.15 -6.83
C TRP A 169 7.48 -1.66 -7.82
N ASP A 170 7.79 -0.61 -8.55
CA ASP A 170 6.90 0.06 -9.50
C ASP A 170 6.99 -0.50 -10.93
N GLY A 171 7.78 -1.53 -11.15
CA GLY A 171 8.00 -2.10 -12.49
C GLY A 171 8.95 -1.30 -13.36
N ARG A 172 9.76 -0.39 -12.77
CA ARG A 172 10.76 0.39 -13.51
C ARG A 172 12.16 -0.20 -13.35
N ASP A 173 12.95 -0.07 -14.39
CA ASP A 173 14.38 -0.40 -14.36
C ASP A 173 15.21 0.72 -13.72
N MET A 174 16.53 0.54 -13.71
CA MET A 174 17.48 1.54 -13.18
C MET A 174 17.54 2.83 -14.00
N SER A 175 16.98 2.86 -15.20
CA SER A 175 16.87 4.05 -16.05
C SER A 175 15.57 4.82 -15.80
N GLY A 176 14.64 4.24 -15.04
CA GLY A 176 13.32 4.79 -14.75
C GLY A 176 12.24 4.42 -15.76
N ASP A 177 12.55 3.56 -16.73
CA ASP A 177 11.61 3.08 -17.73
C ASP A 177 10.89 1.81 -17.25
N HIS A 178 9.59 1.67 -17.57
CA HIS A 178 8.87 0.45 -17.28
C HIS A 178 9.48 -0.74 -18.05
N VAL A 179 9.83 -1.78 -17.31
CA VAL A 179 10.40 -3.02 -17.90
C VAL A 179 9.44 -3.68 -18.90
N ALA A 180 9.95 -4.48 -19.81
CA ALA A 180 9.16 -5.20 -20.81
C ALA A 180 8.24 -6.26 -20.16
N ASN A 181 7.20 -6.70 -20.90
CA ASN A 181 6.44 -7.88 -20.52
C ASN A 181 7.36 -9.09 -20.44
N GLY A 182 7.19 -9.91 -19.40
CA GLY A 182 8.04 -11.08 -19.24
C GLY A 182 8.07 -11.64 -17.82
N VAL A 183 8.96 -12.62 -17.65
CA VAL A 183 9.24 -13.23 -16.35
C VAL A 183 10.46 -12.58 -15.73
N TYR A 184 10.33 -12.22 -14.45
CA TYR A 184 11.37 -11.62 -13.63
C TYR A 184 11.65 -12.48 -12.41
N PHE A 185 12.90 -12.49 -11.98
CA PHE A 185 13.35 -13.19 -10.79
C PHE A 185 13.76 -12.15 -9.75
N ILE A 186 13.17 -12.27 -8.57
CA ILE A 186 13.43 -11.39 -7.44
C ILE A 186 14.33 -12.15 -6.47
N ARG A 187 15.52 -11.61 -6.19
CA ARG A 187 16.42 -12.13 -5.17
C ARG A 187 16.35 -11.26 -3.94
N LEU A 188 16.02 -11.87 -2.82
CA LEU A 188 16.01 -11.27 -1.49
C LEU A 188 17.26 -11.71 -0.74
N ASN A 189 18.18 -10.79 -0.56
CA ASN A 189 19.44 -11.02 0.15
C ASN A 189 19.40 -10.32 1.51
N PHE A 190 19.47 -11.11 2.56
CA PHE A 190 19.45 -10.64 3.93
C PHE A 190 20.86 -10.53 4.48
N SER A 191 21.23 -9.38 5.05
CA SER A 191 22.51 -9.25 5.77
C SER A 191 22.50 -10.18 6.98
N SER A 192 23.41 -11.16 7.00
CA SER A 192 23.48 -12.17 8.04
C SER A 192 23.83 -11.55 9.39
N SER A 193 23.00 -11.73 10.40
CA SER A 193 23.48 -11.80 11.78
C SER A 193 24.30 -13.09 11.94
N ARG A 194 25.35 -13.06 12.73
CA ARG A 194 26.48 -14.02 12.84
C ARG A 194 26.16 -15.52 12.91
N ASN A 195 24.92 -15.96 12.90
CA ASN A 195 24.51 -17.36 13.10
C ASN A 195 23.47 -17.91 12.11
N GLN A 196 23.14 -17.23 11.02
CA GLN A 196 22.30 -17.77 9.97
C GLN A 196 23.08 -17.74 8.65
N SER A 197 23.09 -18.86 7.94
CA SER A 197 23.63 -18.91 6.58
C SER A 197 22.91 -17.88 5.72
N PRO A 198 23.62 -17.08 4.89
CA PRO A 198 22.99 -16.19 3.95
C PRO A 198 22.15 -17.05 2.99
N GLY A 199 20.84 -17.08 3.20
CA GLY A 199 19.91 -17.73 2.28
C GLY A 199 19.48 -16.73 1.26
N ASP A 200 19.83 -16.94 -0.01
CA ASP A 200 19.19 -16.25 -1.11
C ASP A 200 17.77 -16.81 -1.26
N ASN A 201 16.77 -16.01 -0.93
CA ASN A 201 15.39 -16.35 -1.21
C ASN A 201 14.99 -15.76 -2.56
N TRP A 202 14.35 -16.58 -3.37
CA TRP A 202 13.94 -16.22 -4.71
C TRP A 202 12.43 -16.25 -4.86
N ALA A 203 11.88 -15.25 -5.52
CA ALA A 203 10.50 -15.23 -5.98
C ALA A 203 10.47 -15.03 -7.49
N LYS A 204 9.37 -15.48 -8.12
CA LYS A 204 9.11 -15.27 -9.55
C LYS A 204 7.96 -14.29 -9.71
N LEU A 205 8.10 -13.36 -10.64
CA LEU A 205 7.08 -12.37 -10.99
C LEU A 205 6.86 -12.38 -12.50
N ILE A 206 5.62 -12.33 -12.92
CA ILE A 206 5.21 -12.12 -14.31
C ILE A 206 4.76 -10.67 -14.43
N VAL A 207 5.36 -9.91 -15.35
CA VAL A 207 4.96 -8.53 -15.66
C VAL A 207 4.19 -8.51 -16.97
N VAL A 208 3.03 -7.84 -16.96
CA VAL A 208 2.13 -7.68 -18.13
C VAL A 208 1.65 -6.23 -18.15
N LYS A 209 1.85 -5.54 -19.26
CA LYS A 209 1.37 -4.15 -19.45
C LYS A 209 0.04 -4.15 -20.19
#